data_6d42b850f08214f695fd9eefba1e94f0
#
_entry.id   6d42b850f08214f695fd9eefba1e94f0
#
_cell.length_a   1.000
_cell.length_b   1.000
_cell.length_c   1.000
_cell.angle_alpha   90.00
_cell.angle_beta   90.00
_cell.angle_gamma   90.00
#
_symmetry.space_group_name_H-M   'P 1'
#
loop_
_entity.id
_entity.type
_entity.pdbx_description
1 polymer ?
#
loop_
_entity_poly.entity_id
_entity_poly.type
_entity_poly.pdbx_seq_one_letter_code
_entity_poly.pdbx_strand_id
1 'polypeptide(L)'
;MARPKKEQAPDLAQACELTAGVIERLICPPGKLQAFLRDTKAPSLRVRVTAAGARAYVFESKLNRRTIRRTIGDVRDWTIDGARAEARKLAVLIDNGTDPRELEREVAEAKAAAATEEAAKAAADAARQAADAVTVSDAWARYIAERRPHWGERTHADHLKIAQTGGKDRQRGAGKTKPGPLAPLMSMRLVDLTPAAVEAWVATEAKDRPARVRLALRLLKAFLRWAASEPDLKGRADPTAASAKKAREAAGKAKRKDDYLQREQLAAWFTHVRQIQNPVISAYLQCLLLTGARREELAALRWEDVNMQWRGLDLKDKIEGRRPVPLTPYVAHLLARLPRRNGWVFSSTRVLSLDPKTKERRARRHARTGTQAPSGPVAELSASGRLVEPSIAHRRACAAAGLEGLTLHGLRRSFASLCEWLDIPGGVSAQIQGHAPQGVREQNYIRRPLDLLRVHHERIERWILEQAGIEFDPEAEQTGLGVATAA
;
A
#
# COMPACT_ATOMS: atom_id res chain seq x y z
N MET A 1 -17.40 -14.83 -105.31
CA MET A 1 -17.38 -14.59 -103.85
C MET A 1 -17.03 -15.87 -103.12
N ALA A 2 -15.82 -16.04 -102.60
CA ALA A 2 -15.38 -17.24 -101.86
C ALA A 2 -16.01 -17.25 -100.47
N ARG A 3 -16.67 -18.31 -100.06
CA ARG A 3 -17.20 -18.53 -98.72
C ARG A 3 -16.08 -18.46 -97.71
N PRO A 4 -16.25 -17.73 -96.59
CA PRO A 4 -15.25 -17.72 -95.53
C PRO A 4 -15.10 -19.13 -94.97
N LYS A 5 -13.89 -19.67 -94.93
CA LYS A 5 -13.57 -20.90 -94.27
C LYS A 5 -14.00 -20.78 -92.81
N LYS A 6 -14.82 -21.75 -92.34
CA LYS A 6 -15.11 -21.89 -90.87
C LYS A 6 -13.76 -22.09 -90.19
N GLU A 7 -13.30 -21.08 -89.48
CA GLU A 7 -12.10 -21.19 -88.64
C GLU A 7 -12.37 -22.23 -87.51
N GLN A 8 -11.66 -23.31 -87.60
CA GLN A 8 -11.75 -24.43 -86.63
C GLN A 8 -11.12 -24.02 -85.31
N ALA A 9 -11.64 -24.55 -84.18
CA ALA A 9 -11.03 -24.39 -82.86
C ALA A 9 -9.56 -24.85 -82.89
N PRO A 10 -8.64 -24.17 -82.16
CA PRO A 10 -7.23 -24.52 -82.22
C PRO A 10 -6.97 -25.95 -81.72
N ASP A 11 -6.07 -26.69 -82.40
CA ASP A 11 -5.65 -27.99 -81.94
C ASP A 11 -4.80 -27.91 -80.69
N LEU A 12 -5.27 -28.49 -79.60
CA LEU A 12 -4.60 -28.47 -78.30
C LEU A 12 -3.34 -29.32 -78.23
N ALA A 13 -3.15 -30.23 -79.16
CA ALA A 13 -1.96 -31.10 -79.24
C ALA A 13 -0.75 -30.36 -79.82
N GLN A 14 -0.97 -29.30 -80.56
CA GLN A 14 0.07 -28.53 -81.27
C GLN A 14 0.26 -27.13 -80.62
N ALA A 15 1.50 -26.68 -80.53
CA ALA A 15 1.76 -25.30 -80.13
C ALA A 15 1.40 -24.35 -81.31
N CYS A 16 0.75 -23.24 -80.98
CA CYS A 16 0.43 -22.20 -81.99
C CYS A 16 0.78 -20.79 -81.43
N GLU A 17 0.91 -19.85 -82.38
CA GLU A 17 1.08 -18.43 -81.94
C GLU A 17 -0.23 -17.95 -81.29
N LEU A 18 -0.11 -17.52 -80.02
CA LEU A 18 -1.25 -16.98 -79.32
C LEU A 18 -1.61 -15.58 -79.88
N THR A 19 -2.84 -15.49 -80.35
CA THR A 19 -3.48 -14.20 -80.73
C THR A 19 -4.83 -14.10 -80.06
N ALA A 20 -5.38 -12.88 -79.92
CA ALA A 20 -6.67 -12.70 -79.33
C ALA A 20 -7.76 -13.57 -79.86
N GLY A 21 -7.82 -13.76 -81.21
CA GLY A 21 -8.80 -14.61 -81.85
C GLY A 21 -8.58 -16.13 -81.61
N VAL A 22 -7.35 -16.55 -81.43
CA VAL A 22 -7.04 -17.96 -81.04
C VAL A 22 -7.49 -18.20 -79.58
N ILE A 23 -7.22 -17.28 -78.71
CA ILE A 23 -7.60 -17.39 -77.28
C ILE A 23 -9.13 -17.40 -77.12
N GLU A 24 -9.83 -16.55 -77.88
CA GLU A 24 -11.28 -16.43 -77.85
C GLU A 24 -11.98 -17.73 -78.37
N ARG A 25 -11.41 -18.42 -79.32
CA ARG A 25 -11.93 -19.69 -79.86
C ARG A 25 -11.49 -20.94 -79.07
N LEU A 26 -10.68 -20.75 -78.04
CA LEU A 26 -10.22 -21.88 -77.20
C LEU A 26 -11.37 -22.39 -76.33
N ILE A 27 -11.72 -23.69 -76.54
CA ILE A 27 -12.77 -24.39 -75.82
C ILE A 27 -12.18 -25.57 -75.09
N CYS A 28 -12.64 -25.84 -73.87
CA CYS A 28 -12.27 -27.04 -73.14
C CYS A 28 -12.98 -28.26 -73.75
N PRO A 29 -12.25 -29.32 -74.13
CA PRO A 29 -12.87 -30.54 -74.72
C PRO A 29 -13.86 -31.16 -73.72
N PRO A 30 -14.94 -31.78 -74.25
CA PRO A 30 -15.91 -32.49 -73.43
C PRO A 30 -15.23 -33.58 -72.60
N GLY A 31 -15.60 -33.71 -71.33
CA GLY A 31 -15.00 -34.72 -70.43
C GLY A 31 -13.69 -34.32 -69.75
N LYS A 32 -13.12 -33.10 -70.04
CA LYS A 32 -11.96 -32.56 -69.34
C LYS A 32 -12.36 -31.35 -68.46
N LEU A 33 -11.76 -31.30 -67.29
CA LEU A 33 -11.97 -30.14 -66.36
C LEU A 33 -11.24 -28.90 -66.85
N GLN A 34 -10.10 -29.09 -67.55
CA GLN A 34 -9.29 -27.97 -68.08
C GLN A 34 -8.45 -28.50 -69.27
N ALA A 35 -8.06 -27.55 -70.12
CA ALA A 35 -7.17 -27.84 -71.26
C ALA A 35 -6.16 -26.68 -71.40
N PHE A 36 -5.03 -26.97 -72.07
CA PHE A 36 -3.93 -26.00 -72.17
C PHE A 36 -3.50 -25.92 -73.64
N LEU A 37 -3.35 -24.67 -74.11
CA LEU A 37 -2.78 -24.39 -75.43
C LEU A 37 -1.39 -23.76 -75.25
N ARG A 38 -0.36 -24.24 -75.92
CA ARG A 38 1.03 -23.79 -75.82
C ARG A 38 1.30 -22.65 -76.79
N ASP A 39 2.02 -21.62 -76.35
CA ASP A 39 2.50 -20.58 -77.27
C ASP A 39 3.79 -21.02 -77.98
N THR A 40 3.90 -20.70 -79.29
CA THR A 40 5.13 -20.90 -80.05
C THR A 40 6.18 -19.86 -79.78
N LYS A 41 5.81 -18.61 -79.48
CA LYS A 41 6.74 -17.49 -79.20
C LYS A 41 7.34 -17.49 -77.80
N ALA A 42 6.64 -18.12 -76.85
CA ALA A 42 7.11 -18.34 -75.51
C ALA A 42 6.76 -19.77 -75.06
N PRO A 43 7.65 -20.76 -75.23
CA PRO A 43 7.35 -22.19 -75.05
C PRO A 43 6.89 -22.56 -73.62
N SER A 44 7.25 -21.75 -72.64
CA SER A 44 6.82 -21.85 -71.22
C SER A 44 5.47 -21.27 -70.95
N LEU A 45 4.90 -20.48 -71.90
CA LEU A 45 3.56 -19.86 -71.74
C LEU A 45 2.48 -20.79 -72.31
N ARG A 46 1.41 -20.92 -71.54
CA ARG A 46 0.18 -21.63 -72.00
C ARG A 46 -1.02 -20.75 -71.66
N VAL A 47 -2.10 -20.97 -72.42
CA VAL A 47 -3.43 -20.51 -72.02
C VAL A 47 -4.20 -21.74 -71.53
N ARG A 48 -4.66 -21.68 -70.29
CA ARG A 48 -5.57 -22.62 -69.68
C ARG A 48 -6.99 -22.23 -70.02
N VAL A 49 -7.84 -23.14 -70.40
CA VAL A 49 -9.29 -22.97 -70.44
C VAL A 49 -9.93 -24.04 -69.57
N THR A 50 -10.88 -23.62 -68.73
CA THR A 50 -11.65 -24.52 -67.87
C THR A 50 -12.95 -24.95 -68.53
N ALA A 51 -13.60 -26.01 -68.03
CA ALA A 51 -14.91 -26.45 -68.51
C ALA A 51 -15.99 -25.32 -68.41
N ALA A 52 -15.87 -24.42 -67.44
CA ALA A 52 -16.73 -23.23 -67.30
C ALA A 52 -16.36 -22.08 -68.26
N GLY A 53 -15.39 -22.25 -69.16
CA GLY A 53 -15.01 -21.24 -70.13
C GLY A 53 -14.04 -20.16 -69.63
N ALA A 54 -13.62 -20.18 -68.38
CA ALA A 54 -12.61 -19.24 -67.86
C ALA A 54 -11.25 -19.49 -68.48
N ARG A 55 -10.55 -18.42 -68.89
CA ARG A 55 -9.25 -18.48 -69.56
C ARG A 55 -8.21 -17.70 -68.76
N ALA A 56 -7.02 -18.34 -68.59
CA ALA A 56 -5.93 -17.69 -67.86
C ALA A 56 -4.58 -18.04 -68.50
N TYR A 57 -3.67 -17.10 -68.51
CA TYR A 57 -2.26 -17.36 -68.84
C TYR A 57 -1.62 -18.14 -67.71
N VAL A 58 -0.88 -19.17 -68.07
CA VAL A 58 -0.21 -20.09 -67.16
C VAL A 58 1.22 -20.30 -67.62
N PHE A 59 2.17 -20.08 -66.76
CA PHE A 59 3.54 -20.49 -66.93
C PHE A 59 3.66 -22.00 -66.63
N GLU A 60 4.34 -22.75 -67.46
CA GLU A 60 4.68 -24.12 -67.19
C GLU A 60 6.09 -24.42 -67.66
N SER A 61 6.93 -24.90 -66.73
CA SER A 61 8.29 -25.37 -67.04
C SER A 61 8.62 -26.61 -66.19
N LYS A 62 9.78 -27.19 -66.39
CA LYS A 62 10.28 -28.35 -65.61
C LYS A 62 11.53 -27.90 -64.80
N LEU A 63 11.51 -28.12 -63.50
CA LEU A 63 12.66 -27.99 -62.63
C LEU A 63 12.91 -29.39 -61.99
N ASN A 64 14.13 -29.90 -62.09
CA ASN A 64 14.51 -31.21 -61.51
C ASN A 64 13.52 -32.31 -61.81
N ARG A 65 13.09 -32.42 -63.08
CA ARG A 65 12.11 -33.39 -63.59
C ARG A 65 10.67 -33.21 -63.10
N ARG A 66 10.41 -32.20 -62.27
CA ARG A 66 9.06 -31.88 -61.81
C ARG A 66 8.48 -30.75 -62.66
N THR A 67 7.19 -30.81 -62.98
CA THR A 67 6.49 -29.78 -63.73
C THR A 67 6.03 -28.69 -62.74
N ILE A 68 6.50 -27.48 -62.95
CA ILE A 68 6.09 -26.31 -62.22
C ILE A 68 5.06 -25.57 -63.07
N ARG A 69 3.89 -25.31 -62.49
CA ARG A 69 2.85 -24.48 -63.11
C ARG A 69 2.52 -23.30 -62.19
N ARG A 70 2.44 -22.13 -62.83
CA ARG A 70 2.03 -20.90 -62.15
C ARG A 70 1.03 -20.13 -63.02
N THR A 71 -0.09 -19.71 -62.43
CA THR A 71 -1.04 -18.83 -63.13
C THR A 71 -0.46 -17.42 -63.14
N ILE A 72 -0.34 -16.83 -64.36
CA ILE A 72 0.09 -15.45 -64.54
C ILE A 72 -1.07 -14.48 -64.28
N GLY A 73 -2.21 -14.75 -64.91
CA GLY A 73 -3.42 -13.98 -64.72
C GLY A 73 -4.52 -14.29 -65.72
N ASP A 74 -5.69 -13.68 -65.54
CA ASP A 74 -6.83 -13.79 -66.47
C ASP A 74 -6.45 -13.15 -67.81
N VAL A 75 -6.92 -13.75 -68.95
CA VAL A 75 -6.65 -13.25 -70.28
C VAL A 75 -7.27 -11.88 -70.57
N ARG A 76 -8.23 -11.46 -69.74
CA ARG A 76 -8.87 -10.13 -69.81
C ARG A 76 -8.04 -9.03 -69.16
N ASP A 77 -7.24 -9.40 -68.18
CA ASP A 77 -6.45 -8.42 -67.41
C ASP A 77 -5.02 -8.31 -67.91
N TRP A 78 -4.55 -9.31 -68.62
CA TRP A 78 -3.19 -9.38 -69.15
C TRP A 78 -3.13 -9.35 -70.68
N THR A 79 -2.26 -8.54 -71.24
CA THR A 79 -1.94 -8.57 -72.66
C THR A 79 -1.09 -9.85 -72.99
N ILE A 80 -1.19 -10.34 -74.20
CA ILE A 80 -0.43 -11.51 -74.63
C ILE A 80 1.09 -11.27 -74.49
N ASP A 81 1.56 -10.09 -74.86
CA ASP A 81 2.97 -9.72 -74.75
C ASP A 81 3.42 -9.51 -73.32
N GLY A 82 2.55 -9.00 -72.44
CA GLY A 82 2.78 -8.95 -70.98
C GLY A 82 2.92 -10.35 -70.43
N ALA A 83 2.03 -11.27 -70.78
CA ALA A 83 2.09 -12.65 -70.33
C ALA A 83 3.36 -13.40 -70.85
N ARG A 84 3.78 -13.10 -72.12
CA ARG A 84 5.04 -13.60 -72.66
C ARG A 84 6.26 -13.08 -71.92
N ALA A 85 6.27 -11.79 -71.58
CA ALA A 85 7.33 -11.19 -70.82
C ALA A 85 7.45 -11.79 -69.43
N GLU A 86 6.34 -11.97 -68.75
CA GLU A 86 6.31 -12.59 -67.44
C GLU A 86 6.72 -14.08 -67.46
N ALA A 87 6.24 -14.82 -68.47
CA ALA A 87 6.66 -16.22 -68.67
C ALA A 87 8.16 -16.36 -68.89
N ARG A 88 8.80 -15.39 -69.62
CA ARG A 88 10.27 -15.36 -69.78
C ARG A 88 11.00 -15.11 -68.50
N LYS A 89 10.52 -14.15 -67.69
CA LYS A 89 11.12 -13.87 -66.36
C LYS A 89 11.08 -15.14 -65.46
N LEU A 90 9.93 -15.80 -65.42
CA LEU A 90 9.78 -17.04 -64.70
C LEU A 90 10.65 -18.17 -65.22
N ALA A 91 10.85 -18.24 -66.56
CA ALA A 91 11.75 -19.22 -67.19
C ALA A 91 13.19 -19.03 -66.72
N VAL A 92 13.68 -17.77 -66.67
CA VAL A 92 15.02 -17.45 -66.17
C VAL A 92 15.22 -17.88 -64.73
N LEU A 93 14.20 -17.76 -63.86
CA LEU A 93 14.30 -18.24 -62.49
C LEU A 93 14.44 -19.78 -62.44
N ILE A 94 13.68 -20.48 -63.26
CA ILE A 94 13.76 -21.95 -63.36
C ILE A 94 15.13 -22.40 -63.90
N ASP A 95 15.66 -21.71 -64.92
CA ASP A 95 16.96 -22.00 -65.51
C ASP A 95 18.11 -21.74 -64.51
N ASN A 96 17.92 -20.78 -63.58
CA ASN A 96 18.81 -20.56 -62.44
C ASN A 96 18.60 -21.54 -61.27
N GLY A 97 17.73 -22.54 -61.44
CA GLY A 97 17.46 -23.56 -60.41
C GLY A 97 16.51 -23.15 -59.29
N THR A 98 15.86 -22.00 -59.41
CA THR A 98 14.97 -21.43 -58.36
C THR A 98 13.50 -21.67 -58.72
N ASP A 99 12.75 -22.28 -57.82
CA ASP A 99 11.29 -22.39 -57.96
C ASP A 99 10.63 -21.06 -57.58
N PRO A 100 9.95 -20.38 -58.52
CA PRO A 100 9.29 -19.10 -58.23
C PRO A 100 8.30 -19.17 -57.08
N ARG A 101 7.69 -20.32 -56.79
CA ARG A 101 6.73 -20.51 -55.69
C ARG A 101 7.43 -20.58 -54.35
N GLU A 102 8.64 -21.12 -54.28
CA GLU A 102 9.45 -21.15 -53.05
C GLU A 102 9.96 -19.76 -52.75
N LEU A 103 10.43 -19.03 -53.72
CA LEU A 103 10.86 -17.63 -53.55
C LEU A 103 9.71 -16.74 -53.04
N GLU A 104 8.51 -16.90 -53.59
CA GLU A 104 7.33 -16.15 -53.13
C GLU A 104 6.95 -16.51 -51.71
N ARG A 105 7.03 -17.79 -51.33
CA ARG A 105 6.76 -18.25 -49.99
C ARG A 105 7.78 -17.64 -48.99
N GLU A 106 9.06 -17.71 -49.31
CA GLU A 106 10.12 -17.11 -48.50
C GLU A 106 9.93 -15.61 -48.29
N VAL A 107 9.58 -14.88 -49.35
CA VAL A 107 9.29 -13.43 -49.25
C VAL A 107 8.04 -13.18 -48.40
N ALA A 108 7.00 -14.00 -48.55
CA ALA A 108 5.80 -13.87 -47.74
C ALA A 108 6.04 -14.21 -46.25
N GLU A 109 6.83 -15.26 -46.00
CA GLU A 109 7.23 -15.67 -44.66
C GLU A 109 8.12 -14.58 -43.99
N ALA A 110 9.09 -14.05 -44.72
CA ALA A 110 9.94 -12.96 -44.24
C ALA A 110 9.12 -11.67 -43.93
N LYS A 111 8.16 -11.34 -44.80
CA LYS A 111 7.26 -10.21 -44.56
C LYS A 111 6.34 -10.41 -43.35
N ALA A 112 5.83 -11.63 -43.18
CA ALA A 112 5.02 -11.99 -42.02
C ALA A 112 5.85 -11.96 -40.73
N ALA A 113 7.08 -12.48 -40.76
CA ALA A 113 8.00 -12.42 -39.63
C ALA A 113 8.34 -10.97 -39.24
N ALA A 114 8.66 -10.12 -40.23
CA ALA A 114 8.92 -8.69 -39.96
C ALA A 114 7.69 -7.97 -39.37
N ALA A 115 6.49 -8.27 -39.88
CA ALA A 115 5.26 -7.67 -39.33
C ALA A 115 4.97 -8.15 -37.90
N THR A 116 5.26 -9.40 -37.56
CA THR A 116 5.11 -9.89 -36.18
C THR A 116 6.13 -9.29 -35.24
N GLU A 117 7.36 -9.10 -35.69
CA GLU A 117 8.41 -8.42 -34.90
C GLU A 117 8.06 -6.94 -34.63
N GLU A 118 7.61 -6.23 -35.66
CA GLU A 118 7.18 -4.83 -35.51
C GLU A 118 5.98 -4.71 -34.57
N ALA A 119 4.98 -5.59 -34.69
CA ALA A 119 3.84 -5.62 -33.78
C ALA A 119 4.25 -5.93 -32.33
N ALA A 120 5.18 -6.87 -32.13
CA ALA A 120 5.72 -7.19 -30.81
C ALA A 120 6.47 -6.00 -30.21
N LYS A 121 7.28 -5.29 -31.00
CA LYS A 121 7.99 -4.07 -30.56
C LYS A 121 7.02 -2.97 -30.21
N ALA A 122 6.01 -2.72 -31.04
CA ALA A 122 4.98 -1.72 -30.77
C ALA A 122 4.19 -2.04 -29.48
N ALA A 123 3.85 -3.30 -29.25
CA ALA A 123 3.20 -3.76 -28.04
C ALA A 123 4.08 -3.57 -26.80
N ALA A 124 5.38 -3.88 -26.90
CA ALA A 124 6.34 -3.66 -25.83
C ALA A 124 6.52 -2.16 -25.49
N ASP A 125 6.60 -1.33 -26.50
CA ASP A 125 6.71 0.13 -26.32
C ASP A 125 5.42 0.72 -25.71
N ALA A 126 4.25 0.26 -26.13
CA ALA A 126 2.96 0.67 -25.55
C ALA A 126 2.85 0.21 -24.09
N ALA A 127 3.25 -1.01 -23.76
CA ALA A 127 3.27 -1.53 -22.40
C ALA A 127 4.24 -0.73 -21.53
N ARG A 128 5.40 -0.34 -22.05
CA ARG A 128 6.37 0.51 -21.36
C ARG A 128 5.79 1.90 -21.08
N GLN A 129 5.17 2.53 -22.08
CA GLN A 129 4.53 3.84 -21.90
C GLN A 129 3.40 3.79 -20.87
N ALA A 130 2.55 2.76 -20.93
CA ALA A 130 1.49 2.55 -19.94
C ALA A 130 2.03 2.39 -18.51
N ALA A 131 3.11 1.63 -18.35
CA ALA A 131 3.77 1.45 -17.06
C ALA A 131 4.47 2.73 -16.56
N ASP A 132 5.04 3.53 -17.46
CA ASP A 132 5.67 4.83 -17.12
C ASP A 132 4.61 5.92 -16.81
N ALA A 133 3.36 5.73 -17.24
CA ALA A 133 2.25 6.62 -16.92
C ALA A 133 1.64 6.38 -15.52
N VAL A 134 2.00 5.29 -14.84
CA VAL A 134 1.49 4.98 -13.48
C VAL A 134 1.79 6.13 -12.54
N THR A 135 0.75 6.66 -11.87
CA THR A 135 0.91 7.73 -10.90
C THR A 135 1.33 7.19 -9.53
N VAL A 136 1.91 8.05 -8.70
CA VAL A 136 2.20 7.74 -7.29
C VAL A 136 0.92 7.37 -6.56
N SER A 137 -0.22 8.01 -6.88
CA SER A 137 -1.53 7.72 -6.28
C SER A 137 -1.99 6.30 -6.57
N ASP A 138 -1.88 5.84 -7.82
CA ASP A 138 -2.32 4.50 -8.21
C ASP A 138 -1.47 3.42 -7.53
N ALA A 139 -0.14 3.59 -7.59
CA ALA A 139 0.78 2.69 -6.91
C ALA A 139 0.60 2.71 -5.38
N TRP A 140 0.33 3.89 -4.78
CA TRP A 140 0.08 4.03 -3.35
C TRP A 140 -1.20 3.33 -2.90
N ALA A 141 -2.27 3.42 -3.69
CA ALA A 141 -3.53 2.73 -3.40
C ALA A 141 -3.34 1.21 -3.41
N ARG A 142 -2.62 0.68 -4.40
CA ARG A 142 -2.26 -0.74 -4.49
C ARG A 142 -1.39 -1.18 -3.31
N TYR A 143 -0.37 -0.40 -2.95
CA TYR A 143 0.47 -0.64 -1.77
C TYR A 143 -0.35 -0.74 -0.49
N ILE A 144 -1.29 0.20 -0.26
CA ILE A 144 -2.17 0.17 0.91
C ILE A 144 -3.01 -1.11 0.91
N ALA A 145 -3.64 -1.45 -0.21
CA ALA A 145 -4.51 -2.62 -0.30
C ALA A 145 -3.75 -3.92 0.02
N GLU A 146 -2.56 -4.10 -0.54
CA GLU A 146 -1.74 -5.29 -0.34
C GLU A 146 -1.19 -5.39 1.09
N ARG A 147 -0.72 -4.27 1.64
CA ARG A 147 -0.08 -4.26 2.96
C ARG A 147 -1.07 -4.15 4.13
N ARG A 148 -2.35 -3.85 3.86
CA ARG A 148 -3.39 -3.70 4.88
C ARG A 148 -3.47 -4.85 5.88
N PRO A 149 -3.40 -6.14 5.49
CA PRO A 149 -3.47 -7.26 6.43
C PRO A 149 -2.34 -7.28 7.47
N HIS A 150 -1.20 -6.66 7.14
CA HIS A 150 -0.01 -6.64 8.01
C HIS A 150 0.03 -5.43 8.95
N TRP A 151 -0.95 -4.51 8.85
CA TRP A 151 -0.95 -3.27 9.61
C TRP A 151 -2.05 -3.21 10.66
N GLY A 152 -1.70 -2.66 11.83
CA GLY A 152 -2.72 -2.22 12.77
C GLY A 152 -3.48 -0.99 12.25
N GLU A 153 -4.68 -0.74 12.79
CA GLU A 153 -5.60 0.33 12.39
C GLU A 153 -4.94 1.72 12.33
N ARG A 154 -4.06 2.01 13.29
CA ARG A 154 -3.37 3.30 13.33
C ARG A 154 -2.41 3.49 12.15
N THR A 155 -1.65 2.47 11.82
CA THR A 155 -0.71 2.50 10.68
C THR A 155 -1.47 2.70 9.38
N HIS A 156 -2.56 1.97 9.18
CA HIS A 156 -3.44 2.14 8.03
C HIS A 156 -4.02 3.57 7.96
N ALA A 157 -4.59 4.05 9.08
CA ALA A 157 -5.13 5.41 9.15
C ALA A 157 -4.06 6.49 8.88
N ASP A 158 -2.81 6.29 9.30
CA ASP A 158 -1.72 7.22 9.02
C ASP A 158 -1.39 7.24 7.52
N HIS A 159 -1.34 6.09 6.82
CA HIS A 159 -1.13 6.03 5.36
C HIS A 159 -2.23 6.76 4.59
N LEU A 160 -3.49 6.59 4.98
CA LEU A 160 -4.60 7.32 4.36
C LEU A 160 -4.50 8.83 4.61
N LYS A 161 -4.22 9.23 5.86
CA LYS A 161 -4.18 10.65 6.25
C LYS A 161 -3.02 11.44 5.65
N ILE A 162 -1.88 10.82 5.38
CA ILE A 162 -0.75 11.56 4.80
C ILE A 162 -0.88 11.76 3.29
N ALA A 163 -1.68 10.94 2.60
CA ALA A 163 -1.90 11.01 1.17
C ALA A 163 -3.22 11.73 0.78
N GLN A 164 -4.10 12.04 1.77
CA GLN A 164 -5.41 12.63 1.50
C GLN A 164 -5.31 14.00 0.82
N THR A 165 -6.22 14.28 -0.10
CA THR A 165 -6.30 15.56 -0.82
C THR A 165 -6.81 16.73 0.04
N GLY A 166 -7.45 16.44 1.18
CA GLY A 166 -8.05 17.46 2.04
C GLY A 166 -9.40 17.96 1.51
N GLY A 167 -9.81 19.17 1.92
CA GLY A 167 -11.03 19.81 1.43
C GLY A 167 -12.34 19.33 2.05
N LYS A 168 -12.33 18.26 2.85
CA LYS A 168 -13.52 17.75 3.58
C LYS A 168 -13.78 18.57 4.83
N ASP A 169 -15.03 18.70 5.23
CA ASP A 169 -15.37 19.36 6.48
C ASP A 169 -14.76 18.63 7.67
N ARG A 170 -14.27 19.43 8.65
CA ARG A 170 -13.68 18.86 9.86
C ARG A 170 -14.77 18.23 10.73
N GLN A 171 -14.53 17.04 11.24
CA GLN A 171 -15.42 16.38 12.21
C GLN A 171 -15.52 17.15 13.55
N ARG A 172 -14.56 18.01 13.84
CA ARG A 172 -14.54 18.84 15.06
C ARG A 172 -14.01 20.24 14.72
N GLY A 173 -14.78 21.28 15.08
CA GLY A 173 -14.46 22.69 14.78
C GLY A 173 -14.84 23.07 13.33
N ALA A 174 -14.85 24.37 13.08
CA ALA A 174 -15.15 24.93 11.76
C ALA A 174 -13.97 24.76 10.79
N GLY A 175 -14.26 24.72 9.49
CA GLY A 175 -13.29 24.70 8.39
C GLY A 175 -13.02 23.32 7.80
N LYS A 176 -12.23 23.33 6.73
CA LYS A 176 -11.91 22.12 5.93
C LYS A 176 -10.62 21.46 6.40
N THR A 177 -10.49 20.18 6.13
CA THR A 177 -9.27 19.42 6.38
C THR A 177 -8.16 19.88 5.44
N LYS A 178 -6.93 20.04 5.98
CA LYS A 178 -5.74 20.34 5.16
C LYS A 178 -5.33 19.08 4.38
N PRO A 179 -4.77 19.23 3.17
CA PRO A 179 -4.18 18.12 2.45
C PRO A 179 -3.11 17.39 3.28
N GLY A 180 -2.98 16.11 3.07
CA GLY A 180 -1.88 15.34 3.65
C GLY A 180 -0.52 15.81 3.12
N PRO A 181 0.59 15.57 3.82
CA PRO A 181 1.90 16.03 3.35
C PRO A 181 2.33 15.39 2.02
N LEU A 182 1.90 14.17 1.70
CA LEU A 182 2.21 13.53 0.41
C LEU A 182 1.25 13.93 -0.72
N ALA A 183 0.16 14.65 -0.43
CA ALA A 183 -0.82 15.02 -1.45
C ALA A 183 -0.21 15.68 -2.71
N PRO A 184 0.81 16.56 -2.61
CA PRO A 184 1.44 17.15 -3.80
C PRO A 184 2.17 16.14 -4.69
N LEU A 185 2.62 15.01 -4.13
CA LEU A 185 3.33 13.97 -4.87
C LEU A 185 2.38 12.96 -5.52
N MET A 186 1.12 12.89 -5.09
CA MET A 186 0.19 11.83 -5.52
C MET A 186 -0.15 11.88 -7.01
N SER A 187 -0.19 13.05 -7.61
CA SER A 187 -0.46 13.24 -9.04
C SER A 187 0.75 13.06 -9.95
N MET A 188 1.96 12.96 -9.40
CA MET A 188 3.17 12.73 -10.17
C MET A 188 3.21 11.31 -10.72
N ARG A 189 3.87 11.10 -11.87
CA ARG A 189 4.22 9.76 -12.33
C ARG A 189 5.28 9.16 -11.39
N LEU A 190 5.21 7.85 -11.18
CA LEU A 190 6.13 7.16 -10.28
C LEU A 190 7.60 7.32 -10.72
N VAL A 191 7.85 7.35 -12.03
CA VAL A 191 9.18 7.55 -12.62
C VAL A 191 9.77 8.94 -12.35
N ASP A 192 8.92 9.95 -12.12
CA ASP A 192 9.33 11.32 -11.84
C ASP A 192 9.63 11.56 -10.35
N LEU A 193 9.34 10.59 -9.49
CA LEU A 193 9.59 10.67 -8.05
C LEU A 193 11.07 10.45 -7.74
N THR A 194 11.90 11.34 -8.22
CA THR A 194 13.36 11.35 -8.07
C THR A 194 13.81 11.85 -6.69
N PRO A 195 15.07 11.61 -6.27
CA PRO A 195 15.63 12.22 -5.06
C PRO A 195 15.48 13.74 -5.02
N ALA A 196 15.69 14.43 -6.14
CA ALA A 196 15.52 15.88 -6.25
C ALA A 196 14.07 16.33 -6.02
N ALA A 197 13.09 15.60 -6.57
CA ALA A 197 11.67 15.88 -6.34
C ALA A 197 11.28 15.71 -4.87
N VAL A 198 11.79 14.64 -4.22
CA VAL A 198 11.55 14.41 -2.79
C VAL A 198 12.22 15.48 -1.93
N GLU A 199 13.45 15.90 -2.24
CA GLU A 199 14.14 16.98 -1.53
C GLU A 199 13.37 18.31 -1.60
N ALA A 200 12.93 18.70 -2.79
CA ALA A 200 12.13 19.92 -3.00
C ALA A 200 10.80 19.87 -2.24
N TRP A 201 10.11 18.72 -2.27
CA TRP A 201 8.90 18.51 -1.51
C TRP A 201 9.14 18.65 0.00
N VAL A 202 10.16 17.98 0.55
CA VAL A 202 10.49 18.06 1.98
C VAL A 202 10.82 19.48 2.37
N ALA A 203 11.63 20.19 1.60
CA ALA A 203 12.04 21.58 1.87
C ALA A 203 10.84 22.54 1.98
N THR A 204 9.80 22.29 1.19
CA THR A 204 8.55 23.07 1.22
C THR A 204 7.68 22.69 2.41
N GLU A 205 7.35 21.42 2.56
CA GLU A 205 6.39 20.93 3.54
C GLU A 205 6.91 20.97 4.99
N ALA A 206 8.23 20.85 5.19
CA ALA A 206 8.81 20.84 6.54
C ALA A 206 8.78 22.21 7.23
N LYS A 207 8.59 23.32 6.49
CA LYS A 207 8.45 24.67 7.06
C LYS A 207 7.25 24.73 8.00
N ASP A 208 6.12 24.15 7.60
CA ASP A 208 4.86 24.25 8.35
C ASP A 208 4.63 23.07 9.30
N ARG A 209 5.03 21.86 8.89
CA ARG A 209 4.67 20.62 9.59
C ARG A 209 5.77 19.58 9.66
N PRO A 210 6.96 19.91 10.22
CA PRO A 210 8.14 19.05 10.17
C PRO A 210 7.91 17.64 10.77
N ALA A 211 7.12 17.53 11.83
CA ALA A 211 6.80 16.24 12.46
C ALA A 211 5.98 15.32 11.54
N ARG A 212 5.04 15.90 10.78
CA ARG A 212 4.22 15.16 9.81
C ARG A 212 5.03 14.77 8.58
N VAL A 213 5.95 15.62 8.13
CA VAL A 213 6.87 15.34 7.02
C VAL A 213 7.82 14.21 7.38
N ARG A 214 8.37 14.17 8.58
CA ARG A 214 9.20 13.03 9.04
C ARG A 214 8.45 11.70 9.00
N LEU A 215 7.17 11.70 9.41
CA LEU A 215 6.33 10.52 9.28
C LEU A 215 6.11 10.16 7.80
N ALA A 216 5.74 11.13 6.98
CA ALA A 216 5.48 10.96 5.56
C ALA A 216 6.71 10.43 4.82
N LEU A 217 7.89 11.00 5.08
CA LEU A 217 9.17 10.55 4.49
C LEU A 217 9.48 9.09 4.85
N ARG A 218 9.22 8.69 6.10
CA ARG A 218 9.39 7.28 6.53
C ARG A 218 8.45 6.33 5.80
N LEU A 219 7.18 6.72 5.64
CA LEU A 219 6.18 5.89 4.95
C LEU A 219 6.42 5.87 3.45
N LEU A 220 6.84 7.00 2.85
CA LEU A 220 7.25 7.09 1.46
C LEU A 220 8.44 6.17 1.17
N LYS A 221 9.43 6.13 2.07
CA LYS A 221 10.56 5.21 1.95
C LYS A 221 10.14 3.74 1.94
N ALA A 222 9.19 3.36 2.78
CA ALA A 222 8.66 1.99 2.81
C ALA A 222 7.89 1.66 1.52
N PHE A 223 7.10 2.60 1.03
CA PHE A 223 6.39 2.51 -0.24
C PHE A 223 7.32 2.34 -1.44
N LEU A 224 8.34 3.18 -1.56
CA LEU A 224 9.29 3.11 -2.68
C LEU A 224 10.07 1.78 -2.72
N ARG A 225 10.41 1.23 -1.55
CA ARG A 225 11.02 -0.10 -1.47
C ARG A 225 10.09 -1.20 -1.94
N TRP A 226 8.81 -1.12 -1.55
CA TRP A 226 7.80 -2.04 -2.03
C TRP A 226 7.61 -1.90 -3.55
N ALA A 227 7.44 -0.68 -4.05
CA ALA A 227 7.26 -0.43 -5.48
C ALA A 227 8.45 -0.94 -6.32
N ALA A 228 9.68 -0.78 -5.83
CA ALA A 228 10.87 -1.31 -6.50
C ALA A 228 10.96 -2.84 -6.49
N SER A 229 10.26 -3.54 -5.58
CA SER A 229 10.18 -5.00 -5.54
C SER A 229 9.08 -5.58 -6.43
N GLU A 230 8.09 -4.77 -6.84
CA GLU A 230 7.00 -5.19 -7.70
C GLU A 230 7.47 -5.40 -9.15
N PRO A 231 7.16 -6.55 -9.78
CA PRO A 231 7.67 -6.89 -11.12
C PRO A 231 7.31 -5.87 -12.20
N ASP A 232 6.09 -5.34 -12.18
CA ASP A 232 5.55 -4.37 -13.14
C ASP A 232 6.00 -2.93 -12.88
N LEU A 233 6.47 -2.62 -11.66
CA LEU A 233 7.00 -1.31 -11.27
C LEU A 233 8.54 -1.28 -11.18
N LYS A 234 9.18 -2.42 -11.39
CA LYS A 234 10.65 -2.56 -11.34
C LYS A 234 11.34 -1.60 -12.31
N GLY A 235 12.33 -0.87 -11.80
CA GLY A 235 13.06 0.13 -12.57
C GLY A 235 12.34 1.48 -12.76
N ARG A 236 11.09 1.62 -12.24
CA ARG A 236 10.30 2.85 -12.28
C ARG A 236 10.23 3.59 -10.94
N ALA A 237 10.48 2.89 -9.86
CA ALA A 237 10.59 3.47 -8.53
C ALA A 237 12.04 3.46 -8.06
N ASP A 238 12.56 4.61 -7.66
CA ASP A 238 13.86 4.69 -6.99
C ASP A 238 13.69 4.43 -5.49
N PRO A 239 14.11 3.26 -4.96
CA PRO A 239 13.96 2.93 -3.54
C PRO A 239 14.81 3.83 -2.63
N THR A 240 15.74 4.60 -3.19
CA THR A 240 16.64 5.48 -2.46
C THR A 240 16.16 6.93 -2.41
N ALA A 241 15.20 7.33 -3.25
CA ALA A 241 14.75 8.71 -3.38
C ALA A 241 14.34 9.35 -2.04
N ALA A 242 13.62 8.62 -1.20
CA ALA A 242 13.24 9.08 0.14
C ALA A 242 14.34 8.86 1.21
N SER A 243 15.54 8.45 0.83
CA SER A 243 16.68 8.19 1.74
C SER A 243 17.78 9.23 1.64
N ALA A 244 17.65 10.19 0.73
CA ALA A 244 18.63 11.24 0.48
C ALA A 244 18.99 12.00 1.77
N LYS A 245 20.28 12.30 1.95
CA LYS A 245 20.80 13.00 3.13
C LYS A 245 20.14 14.37 3.29
N LYS A 246 20.04 15.14 2.21
CA LYS A 246 19.42 16.48 2.20
C LYS A 246 17.95 16.44 2.61
N ALA A 247 17.16 15.48 2.12
CA ALA A 247 15.77 15.32 2.52
C ALA A 247 15.63 15.05 4.03
N ARG A 248 16.50 14.22 4.62
CA ARG A 248 16.52 13.96 6.06
C ARG A 248 16.92 15.19 6.88
N GLU A 249 17.90 15.96 6.41
CA GLU A 249 18.35 17.19 7.04
C GLU A 249 17.25 18.26 7.00
N ALA A 250 16.58 18.45 5.85
CA ALA A 250 15.47 19.37 5.71
C ALA A 250 14.25 18.99 6.58
N ALA A 251 13.95 17.69 6.72
CA ALA A 251 12.92 17.21 7.64
C ALA A 251 13.27 17.43 9.12
N GLY A 252 14.53 17.62 9.42
CA GLY A 252 15.09 17.85 10.75
C GLY A 252 14.94 16.66 11.70
N LYS A 253 15.59 16.74 12.84
CA LYS A 253 15.48 15.73 13.91
C LYS A 253 14.26 16.01 14.80
N ALA A 254 13.68 14.95 15.36
CA ALA A 254 12.67 15.12 16.41
C ALA A 254 13.33 15.73 17.65
N LYS A 255 12.77 16.82 18.15
CA LYS A 255 13.23 17.37 19.44
C LYS A 255 12.99 16.34 20.54
N ARG A 256 13.99 16.11 21.38
CA ARG A 256 13.82 15.35 22.61
C ARG A 256 12.80 16.09 23.47
N LYS A 257 11.91 15.37 24.10
CA LYS A 257 10.95 15.95 25.03
C LYS A 257 11.50 15.80 26.44
N ASP A 258 11.50 16.89 27.17
CA ASP A 258 11.98 16.96 28.54
C ASP A 258 10.81 17.20 29.52
N ASP A 259 9.60 16.74 29.13
CA ASP A 259 8.41 16.80 29.96
C ASP A 259 8.40 15.61 30.94
N TYR A 260 9.02 15.75 32.08
CA TYR A 260 9.00 14.79 33.19
C TYR A 260 8.94 15.57 34.54
N LEU A 261 8.40 14.90 35.54
CA LEU A 261 8.33 15.44 36.91
C LEU A 261 9.69 15.33 37.59
N GLN A 262 10.06 16.39 38.23
CA GLN A 262 11.16 16.42 39.19
C GLN A 262 10.64 16.07 40.59
N ARG A 263 11.52 15.72 41.51
CA ARG A 263 11.19 15.33 42.87
C ARG A 263 10.33 16.41 43.57
N GLU A 264 10.73 17.64 43.46
CA GLU A 264 10.07 18.81 44.10
C GLU A 264 8.67 19.09 43.55
N GLN A 265 8.35 18.58 42.40
CA GLN A 265 7.07 18.75 41.70
C GLN A 265 6.02 17.70 42.07
N LEU A 266 6.42 16.61 42.72
CA LEU A 266 5.54 15.49 43.03
C LEU A 266 4.38 15.90 43.95
N ALA A 267 4.63 16.67 45.02
CA ALA A 267 3.60 17.10 45.93
C ALA A 267 2.51 17.92 45.22
N ALA A 268 2.90 18.91 44.43
CA ALA A 268 1.97 19.73 43.68
C ALA A 268 1.17 18.91 42.66
N TRP A 269 1.82 18.02 41.92
CA TRP A 269 1.18 17.17 40.95
C TRP A 269 0.13 16.21 41.57
N PHE A 270 0.51 15.50 42.65
CA PHE A 270 -0.41 14.60 43.36
C PHE A 270 -1.60 15.35 43.97
N THR A 271 -1.38 16.52 44.58
CA THR A 271 -2.45 17.34 45.13
C THR A 271 -3.54 17.60 44.10
N HIS A 272 -3.18 18.11 42.93
CA HIS A 272 -4.16 18.43 41.90
C HIS A 272 -4.72 17.22 41.16
N VAL A 273 -3.96 16.14 41.00
CA VAL A 273 -4.46 14.90 40.38
C VAL A 273 -5.46 14.19 41.30
N ARG A 274 -5.23 14.17 42.59
CA ARG A 274 -6.17 13.57 43.58
C ARG A 274 -7.48 14.36 43.69
N GLN A 275 -7.48 15.65 43.40
CA GLN A 275 -8.67 16.50 43.36
C GLN A 275 -9.53 16.31 42.09
N ILE A 276 -9.11 15.53 41.14
CA ILE A 276 -9.90 15.25 39.93
C ILE A 276 -11.20 14.52 40.34
N GLN A 277 -12.35 15.15 40.09
CA GLN A 277 -13.68 14.62 40.48
C GLN A 277 -13.98 13.21 39.97
N ASN A 278 -13.40 12.80 38.83
CA ASN A 278 -13.56 11.44 38.32
C ASN A 278 -12.50 10.53 38.95
N PRO A 279 -12.89 9.63 39.88
CA PRO A 279 -11.94 8.79 40.60
C PRO A 279 -11.20 7.83 39.68
N VAL A 280 -11.82 7.40 38.58
CA VAL A 280 -11.17 6.50 37.58
C VAL A 280 -10.03 7.23 36.88
N ILE A 281 -10.20 8.52 36.51
CA ILE A 281 -9.15 9.30 35.90
C ILE A 281 -8.04 9.61 36.89
N SER A 282 -8.40 10.00 38.13
CA SER A 282 -7.43 10.28 39.19
C SER A 282 -6.54 9.04 39.46
N ALA A 283 -7.15 7.89 39.72
CA ALA A 283 -6.42 6.65 39.94
C ALA A 283 -5.58 6.24 38.72
N TYR A 284 -6.14 6.34 37.52
CA TYR A 284 -5.40 6.04 36.27
C TYR A 284 -4.11 6.85 36.14
N LEU A 285 -4.16 8.16 36.41
CA LEU A 285 -2.99 9.03 36.31
C LEU A 285 -1.93 8.69 37.35
N GLN A 286 -2.35 8.42 38.59
CA GLN A 286 -1.45 7.99 39.65
C GLN A 286 -0.81 6.64 39.32
N CYS A 287 -1.60 5.65 38.90
CA CYS A 287 -1.08 4.36 38.47
C CYS A 287 -0.14 4.48 37.27
N LEU A 288 -0.41 5.41 36.33
CA LEU A 288 0.45 5.63 35.17
C LEU A 288 1.85 6.14 35.57
N LEU A 289 1.92 7.04 36.56
CA LEU A 289 3.18 7.49 37.12
C LEU A 289 3.86 6.33 37.89
N LEU A 290 3.16 5.66 38.81
CA LEU A 290 3.72 4.70 39.74
C LEU A 290 4.15 3.38 39.07
N THR A 291 3.54 2.99 37.95
CA THR A 291 3.93 1.79 37.21
C THR A 291 4.86 2.07 36.03
N GLY A 292 4.99 3.33 35.62
CA GLY A 292 5.71 3.68 34.40
C GLY A 292 5.17 3.03 33.13
N ALA A 293 3.97 2.47 33.14
CA ALA A 293 3.35 1.76 32.02
C ALA A 293 3.08 2.70 30.82
N ARG A 294 2.91 2.12 29.61
CA ARG A 294 2.43 2.92 28.48
C ARG A 294 0.95 3.24 28.66
N ARG A 295 0.55 4.41 28.22
CA ARG A 295 -0.82 4.91 28.34
C ARG A 295 -1.88 3.88 27.92
N GLU A 296 -1.71 3.27 26.77
CA GLU A 296 -2.69 2.31 26.23
C GLU A 296 -2.65 0.94 26.92
N GLU A 297 -1.48 0.51 27.39
CA GLU A 297 -1.32 -0.73 28.16
C GLU A 297 -2.12 -0.64 29.46
N LEU A 298 -1.90 0.42 30.23
CA LEU A 298 -2.63 0.61 31.50
C LEU A 298 -4.13 0.85 31.26
N ALA A 299 -4.51 1.64 30.25
CA ALA A 299 -5.93 1.87 29.94
C ALA A 299 -6.65 0.59 29.50
N ALA A 300 -5.92 -0.39 28.95
CA ALA A 300 -6.43 -1.66 28.49
C ALA A 300 -6.39 -2.76 29.58
N LEU A 301 -6.02 -2.43 30.82
CA LEU A 301 -6.00 -3.39 31.93
C LEU A 301 -7.43 -3.86 32.26
N ARG A 302 -7.60 -5.17 32.37
CA ARG A 302 -8.86 -5.79 32.75
C ARG A 302 -8.80 -6.30 34.19
N TRP A 303 -9.95 -6.47 34.83
CA TRP A 303 -10.00 -7.04 36.15
C TRP A 303 -9.47 -8.49 36.23
N GLU A 304 -9.61 -9.26 35.16
CA GLU A 304 -9.03 -10.60 35.05
C GLU A 304 -7.49 -10.60 34.95
N ASP A 305 -6.88 -9.48 34.54
CA ASP A 305 -5.44 -9.29 34.47
C ASP A 305 -4.83 -8.74 35.80
N VAL A 306 -5.65 -8.53 36.84
CA VAL A 306 -5.23 -8.06 38.16
C VAL A 306 -5.24 -9.24 39.15
N ASN A 307 -4.07 -9.69 39.55
CA ASN A 307 -3.92 -10.73 40.52
C ASN A 307 -3.58 -10.14 41.91
N MET A 308 -4.60 -10.08 42.79
CA MET A 308 -4.42 -9.54 44.15
C MET A 308 -3.66 -10.51 45.05
N GLN A 309 -3.84 -11.81 44.86
CA GLN A 309 -3.19 -12.86 45.68
C GLN A 309 -1.68 -12.87 45.45
N TRP A 310 -1.25 -12.88 44.19
CA TRP A 310 0.16 -12.88 43.80
C TRP A 310 0.75 -11.49 43.61
N ARG A 311 -0.03 -10.46 43.92
CA ARG A 311 0.36 -9.04 43.77
C ARG A 311 1.00 -8.72 42.41
N GLY A 312 0.29 -9.04 41.36
CA GLY A 312 0.75 -8.86 39.98
C GLY A 312 -0.29 -8.24 39.07
N LEU A 313 0.18 -7.44 38.12
CA LEU A 313 -0.59 -6.94 36.99
C LEU A 313 -0.06 -7.59 35.70
N ASP A 314 -0.94 -8.12 34.87
CA ASP A 314 -0.57 -8.67 33.57
C ASP A 314 -0.90 -7.65 32.47
N LEU A 315 0.07 -6.82 32.10
CA LEU A 315 -0.11 -5.77 31.09
C LEU A 315 0.07 -6.34 29.69
N LYS A 316 -0.87 -6.01 28.78
CA LYS A 316 -0.75 -6.36 27.36
C LYS A 316 0.35 -5.52 26.72
N ASP A 317 1.44 -6.19 26.33
CA ASP A 317 2.56 -5.58 25.61
C ASP A 317 2.44 -5.84 24.10
N LYS A 318 2.79 -4.84 23.31
CA LYS A 318 2.72 -4.93 21.83
C LYS A 318 3.82 -5.85 21.26
N ILE A 319 4.92 -6.05 21.98
CA ILE A 319 6.10 -6.79 21.53
C ILE A 319 6.05 -8.22 22.03
N GLU A 320 5.83 -8.41 23.33
CA GLU A 320 5.90 -9.71 24.02
C GLU A 320 4.51 -10.32 24.27
N GLY A 321 3.44 -9.65 23.85
CA GLY A 321 2.07 -10.07 24.07
C GLY A 321 1.55 -9.73 25.46
N ARG A 322 2.18 -10.22 26.52
CA ARG A 322 1.85 -9.94 27.93
C ARG A 322 3.12 -9.85 28.76
N ARG A 323 3.13 -8.96 29.76
CA ARG A 323 4.20 -8.88 30.75
C ARG A 323 3.67 -8.70 32.15
N PRO A 324 4.20 -9.44 33.13
CA PRO A 324 3.89 -9.25 34.51
C PRO A 324 4.60 -8.00 35.07
N VAL A 325 3.86 -7.20 35.82
CA VAL A 325 4.37 -6.02 36.55
C VAL A 325 3.94 -6.17 38.01
N PRO A 326 4.79 -5.88 39.01
CA PRO A 326 4.39 -5.95 40.38
C PRO A 326 3.21 -5.02 40.68
N LEU A 327 2.21 -5.51 41.39
CA LEU A 327 1.13 -4.72 41.95
C LEU A 327 1.60 -4.21 43.33
N THR A 328 1.99 -2.96 43.37
CA THR A 328 2.48 -2.31 44.58
C THR A 328 1.33 -1.93 45.52
N PRO A 329 1.56 -1.77 46.82
CA PRO A 329 0.50 -1.59 47.82
C PRO A 329 -0.42 -0.40 47.54
N TYR A 330 0.12 0.78 47.23
CA TYR A 330 -0.70 1.95 46.95
C TYR A 330 -1.46 1.82 45.62
N VAL A 331 -0.85 1.24 44.60
CA VAL A 331 -1.57 0.94 43.36
C VAL A 331 -2.72 -0.04 43.64
N ALA A 332 -2.49 -1.07 44.44
CA ALA A 332 -3.56 -2.01 44.83
C ALA A 332 -4.71 -1.31 45.58
N HIS A 333 -4.40 -0.43 46.53
CA HIS A 333 -5.37 0.42 47.22
C HIS A 333 -6.19 1.30 46.25
N LEU A 334 -5.56 1.93 45.30
CA LEU A 334 -6.26 2.73 44.29
C LEU A 334 -7.22 1.87 43.46
N LEU A 335 -6.78 0.69 43.02
CA LEU A 335 -7.61 -0.22 42.22
C LEU A 335 -8.78 -0.77 43.00
N ALA A 336 -8.59 -1.16 44.27
CA ALA A 336 -9.64 -1.69 45.14
C ALA A 336 -10.83 -0.75 45.32
N ARG A 337 -10.58 0.58 45.29
CA ARG A 337 -11.58 1.62 45.42
C ARG A 337 -12.30 1.98 44.11
N LEU A 338 -11.89 1.41 42.97
CA LEU A 338 -12.53 1.69 41.71
C LEU A 338 -13.85 0.94 41.54
N PRO A 339 -14.88 1.57 40.98
CA PRO A 339 -16.14 0.91 40.70
C PRO A 339 -16.00 -0.09 39.58
N ARG A 340 -16.36 -1.35 39.80
CA ARG A 340 -16.38 -2.45 38.83
C ARG A 340 -17.61 -2.35 37.92
N ARG A 341 -17.58 -1.43 36.93
CA ARG A 341 -18.70 -1.17 36.00
C ARG A 341 -18.74 -2.16 34.83
N ASN A 342 -17.60 -2.64 34.41
CA ASN A 342 -17.43 -3.60 33.31
C ASN A 342 -16.10 -4.33 33.46
N GLY A 343 -15.68 -5.11 32.48
CA GLY A 343 -14.42 -5.86 32.53
C GLY A 343 -13.14 -5.02 32.56
N TRP A 344 -13.21 -3.69 32.35
CA TRP A 344 -12.05 -2.81 32.38
C TRP A 344 -11.84 -2.21 33.77
N VAL A 345 -10.61 -2.22 34.26
CA VAL A 345 -10.23 -1.57 35.53
C VAL A 345 -10.50 -0.06 35.43
N PHE A 346 -10.01 0.56 34.39
CA PHE A 346 -10.24 1.97 34.10
C PHE A 346 -11.42 2.13 33.15
N SER A 347 -12.61 2.05 33.69
CA SER A 347 -13.86 2.14 32.93
C SER A 347 -14.23 3.59 32.62
N SER A 348 -14.85 3.83 31.45
CA SER A 348 -15.36 5.14 31.07
C SER A 348 -16.71 5.41 31.72
N THR A 349 -16.86 6.57 32.37
CA THR A 349 -18.16 7.01 32.91
C THR A 349 -19.10 7.54 31.82
N ARG A 350 -18.59 7.77 30.61
CA ARG A 350 -19.38 8.38 29.54
C ARG A 350 -20.32 7.41 28.82
N VAL A 351 -20.15 6.12 29.00
CA VAL A 351 -21.06 5.09 28.45
C VAL A 351 -22.38 5.03 29.21
N LEU A 352 -22.37 5.36 30.51
CA LEU A 352 -23.53 5.18 31.38
C LEU A 352 -24.37 6.43 31.61
N SER A 353 -23.92 7.62 31.26
CA SER A 353 -24.67 8.85 31.51
C SER A 353 -25.01 9.63 30.25
N LEU A 354 -25.80 9.04 29.38
CA LEU A 354 -26.75 9.82 28.59
C LEU A 354 -28.09 9.86 29.37
N ASP A 355 -28.01 10.31 30.62
CA ASP A 355 -29.16 10.80 31.35
C ASP A 355 -29.95 11.75 30.42
N PRO A 356 -31.27 11.58 30.28
CA PRO A 356 -32.11 12.46 29.47
C PRO A 356 -31.85 13.95 29.68
N LYS A 357 -31.62 14.36 30.94
CA LYS A 357 -31.26 15.74 31.30
C LYS A 357 -29.93 16.21 30.70
N THR A 358 -28.94 15.35 30.55
CA THR A 358 -27.65 15.68 29.92
C THR A 358 -27.77 15.76 28.40
N LYS A 359 -28.63 14.96 27.78
CA LYS A 359 -28.98 15.10 26.34
C LYS A 359 -29.68 16.43 26.08
N GLU A 360 -30.63 16.78 26.88
CA GLU A 360 -31.37 18.04 26.78
C GLU A 360 -30.50 19.27 26.99
N ARG A 361 -29.64 19.25 28.02
CA ARG A 361 -28.66 20.32 28.27
C ARG A 361 -27.66 20.51 27.12
N ARG A 362 -27.24 19.44 26.46
CA ARG A 362 -26.43 19.50 25.25
C ARG A 362 -27.20 20.05 24.04
N ALA A 363 -28.43 19.59 23.82
CA ALA A 363 -29.29 20.11 22.77
C ALA A 363 -29.54 21.61 22.92
N ARG A 364 -29.86 22.10 24.13
CA ARG A 364 -30.00 23.52 24.46
C ARG A 364 -28.72 24.32 24.24
N ARG A 365 -27.54 23.73 24.54
CA ARG A 365 -26.24 24.38 24.30
C ARG A 365 -25.96 24.50 22.81
N HIS A 366 -26.22 23.47 22.00
CA HIS A 366 -26.04 23.49 20.56
C HIS A 366 -27.00 24.47 19.88
N ALA A 367 -28.26 24.52 20.31
CA ALA A 367 -29.22 25.50 19.84
C ALA A 367 -28.78 26.96 20.14
N ARG A 368 -28.14 27.21 21.32
CA ARG A 368 -27.67 28.53 21.71
C ARG A 368 -26.37 28.95 20.98
N THR A 369 -25.52 28.02 20.58
CA THR A 369 -24.23 28.31 19.93
C THR A 369 -24.30 28.22 18.41
N GLY A 370 -25.48 27.95 17.82
CA GLY A 370 -25.67 27.78 16.37
C GLY A 370 -24.87 26.60 15.76
N THR A 371 -24.26 25.75 16.60
CA THR A 371 -23.53 24.58 16.15
C THR A 371 -24.50 23.43 15.96
N GLN A 372 -24.64 22.98 14.72
CA GLN A 372 -25.45 21.81 14.37
C GLN A 372 -24.97 20.59 15.19
N ALA A 373 -25.89 19.96 15.91
CA ALA A 373 -25.59 18.69 16.55
C ALA A 373 -25.10 17.71 15.46
N PRO A 374 -24.01 16.97 15.70
CA PRO A 374 -23.56 16.00 14.71
C PRO A 374 -24.71 15.04 14.40
N SER A 375 -25.16 15.04 13.16
CA SER A 375 -26.20 14.16 12.62
C SER A 375 -25.58 12.76 12.41
N GLY A 376 -25.44 12.04 13.48
CA GLY A 376 -24.96 10.67 13.51
C GLY A 376 -25.22 10.10 14.88
N PRO A 377 -25.21 8.78 15.08
CA PRO A 377 -25.26 8.22 16.41
C PRO A 377 -24.18 8.95 17.21
N VAL A 378 -24.59 9.53 18.34
CA VAL A 378 -23.67 10.24 19.26
C VAL A 378 -22.49 9.31 19.43
N ALA A 379 -21.34 9.71 18.84
CA ALA A 379 -20.18 8.85 18.78
C ALA A 379 -19.99 8.30 20.17
N GLU A 380 -20.16 7.01 20.30
CA GLU A 380 -19.93 6.26 21.50
C GLU A 380 -18.54 6.63 21.95
N LEU A 381 -18.46 7.56 22.92
CA LEU A 381 -17.19 8.16 23.36
C LEU A 381 -16.26 7.10 23.94
N SER A 382 -16.78 5.90 24.12
CA SER A 382 -16.07 4.66 24.35
C SER A 382 -16.97 3.48 23.96
N ALA A 383 -16.94 3.05 22.73
CA ALA A 383 -17.63 1.83 22.26
C ALA A 383 -17.25 0.59 23.08
N SER A 384 -16.05 0.56 23.64
CA SER A 384 -15.55 -0.54 24.48
C SER A 384 -15.86 -0.39 25.98
N GLY A 385 -16.40 0.74 26.46
CA GLY A 385 -16.53 1.05 27.88
C GLY A 385 -15.21 1.34 28.62
N ARG A 386 -14.09 1.36 27.90
CA ARG A 386 -12.74 1.65 28.42
C ARG A 386 -12.48 3.16 28.49
N LEU A 387 -11.61 3.59 29.41
CA LEU A 387 -11.11 4.96 29.47
C LEU A 387 -10.34 5.30 28.17
N VAL A 388 -10.77 6.32 27.43
CA VAL A 388 -10.19 6.70 26.13
C VAL A 388 -9.37 8.00 26.22
N GLU A 389 -9.84 9.02 26.95
CA GLU A 389 -9.26 10.35 26.86
C GLU A 389 -9.10 11.02 28.25
N PRO A 390 -8.06 10.65 29.03
CA PRO A 390 -7.74 11.31 30.30
C PRO A 390 -6.94 12.62 30.13
N SER A 391 -6.45 12.94 28.93
CA SER A 391 -5.49 14.05 28.71
C SER A 391 -6.06 15.42 29.04
N ILE A 392 -7.37 15.62 28.93
CA ILE A 392 -7.99 16.93 29.25
C ILE A 392 -7.95 17.18 30.76
N ALA A 393 -8.34 16.16 31.54
CA ALA A 393 -8.30 16.28 33.00
C ALA A 393 -6.85 16.42 33.50
N HIS A 394 -5.92 15.63 32.95
CA HIS A 394 -4.50 15.72 33.26
C HIS A 394 -3.92 17.11 32.96
N ARG A 395 -4.17 17.67 31.77
CA ARG A 395 -3.70 19.03 31.45
C ARG A 395 -4.23 20.12 32.40
N ARG A 396 -5.50 19.99 32.82
CA ARG A 396 -6.09 20.94 33.78
C ARG A 396 -5.41 20.82 35.16
N ALA A 397 -5.17 19.60 35.64
CA ALA A 397 -4.47 19.36 36.88
C ALA A 397 -3.01 19.88 36.82
N CYS A 398 -2.31 19.62 35.71
CA CYS A 398 -0.95 20.15 35.51
C CYS A 398 -0.91 21.67 35.44
N ALA A 399 -1.85 22.32 34.73
CA ALA A 399 -1.93 23.79 34.71
C ALA A 399 -2.17 24.38 36.09
N ALA A 400 -3.07 23.79 36.90
CA ALA A 400 -3.31 24.18 38.27
C ALA A 400 -2.10 23.98 39.20
N ALA A 401 -1.26 22.99 38.90
CA ALA A 401 -0.02 22.70 39.61
C ALA A 401 1.20 23.51 39.11
N GLY A 402 1.04 24.38 38.11
CA GLY A 402 2.16 25.08 37.48
C GLY A 402 3.10 24.21 36.66
N LEU A 403 2.61 23.06 36.19
CA LEU A 403 3.37 22.03 35.47
C LEU A 403 2.92 21.94 34.00
N GLU A 404 2.83 23.06 33.32
CA GLU A 404 2.39 23.14 31.96
C GLU A 404 3.33 22.35 31.01
N GLY A 405 2.75 21.66 30.05
CA GLY A 405 3.52 20.89 29.07
C GLY A 405 3.75 19.40 29.41
N LEU A 406 3.57 19.01 30.69
CA LEU A 406 3.67 17.61 31.10
C LEU A 406 2.61 16.75 30.37
N THR A 407 3.05 15.75 29.64
CA THR A 407 2.15 14.84 28.91
C THR A 407 1.95 13.53 29.67
N LEU A 408 0.94 12.73 29.28
CA LEU A 408 0.77 11.37 29.82
C LEU A 408 2.00 10.47 29.59
N HIS A 409 2.71 10.68 28.50
CA HIS A 409 3.98 9.97 28.28
C HIS A 409 5.13 10.55 29.09
N GLY A 410 5.00 11.82 29.49
CA GLY A 410 5.87 12.47 30.47
C GLY A 410 5.88 11.75 31.81
N LEU A 411 4.71 11.25 32.29
CA LEU A 411 4.63 10.46 33.52
C LEU A 411 5.49 9.19 33.46
N ARG A 412 5.53 8.53 32.33
CA ARG A 412 6.43 7.37 32.13
C ARG A 412 7.91 7.77 32.10
N ARG A 413 8.24 8.96 31.55
CA ARG A 413 9.61 9.52 31.66
C ARG A 413 9.95 9.88 33.09
N SER A 414 8.97 10.44 33.82
CA SER A 414 9.10 10.74 35.25
C SER A 414 9.47 9.49 36.04
N PHE A 415 8.74 8.39 35.87
CA PHE A 415 9.07 7.11 36.54
C PHE A 415 10.53 6.72 36.33
N ALA A 416 11.01 6.71 35.08
CA ALA A 416 12.41 6.35 34.78
C ALA A 416 13.41 7.29 35.48
N SER A 417 13.17 8.62 35.39
CA SER A 417 14.07 9.60 35.98
C SER A 417 14.06 9.56 37.52
N LEU A 418 12.91 9.29 38.13
CA LEU A 418 12.77 9.19 39.57
C LEU A 418 13.44 7.94 40.15
N CYS A 419 13.53 6.85 39.34
CA CYS A 419 14.29 5.66 39.74
C CYS A 419 15.78 5.93 39.98
N GLU A 420 16.37 6.90 39.28
CA GLU A 420 17.79 7.26 39.42
C GLU A 420 18.11 7.83 40.83
N TRP A 421 17.16 8.49 41.50
CA TRP A 421 17.32 8.95 42.89
C TRP A 421 17.48 7.83 43.92
N LEU A 422 17.14 6.63 43.55
CA LEU A 422 17.15 5.44 44.41
C LEU A 422 18.21 4.43 44.00
N ASP A 423 19.10 4.77 43.09
CA ASP A 423 20.09 3.84 42.53
C ASP A 423 19.47 2.51 42.05
N ILE A 424 18.27 2.60 41.46
CA ILE A 424 17.61 1.41 40.91
C ILE A 424 18.34 0.98 39.66
N PRO A 425 18.78 -0.30 39.57
CA PRO A 425 19.45 -0.79 38.37
C PRO A 425 18.64 -0.52 37.11
N GLY A 426 19.26 0.08 36.07
CA GLY A 426 18.54 0.50 34.86
C GLY A 426 17.77 -0.65 34.18
N GLY A 427 18.28 -1.90 34.26
CA GLY A 427 17.57 -3.07 33.76
C GLY A 427 16.31 -3.40 34.53
N VAL A 428 16.22 -3.08 35.83
CA VAL A 428 15.01 -3.25 36.66
C VAL A 428 13.93 -2.25 36.22
N SER A 429 14.26 -0.96 36.19
CA SER A 429 13.33 0.09 35.75
C SER A 429 12.89 -0.14 34.30
N ALA A 430 13.78 -0.55 33.42
CA ALA A 430 13.48 -0.89 32.03
C ALA A 430 12.50 -2.06 31.92
N GLN A 431 12.69 -3.14 32.71
CA GLN A 431 11.81 -4.31 32.69
C GLN A 431 10.41 -3.97 33.25
N ILE A 432 10.33 -3.23 34.37
CA ILE A 432 9.03 -2.74 34.90
C ILE A 432 8.27 -1.92 33.82
N GLN A 433 8.99 -1.07 33.09
CA GLN A 433 8.40 -0.28 32.02
C GLN A 433 8.09 -1.08 30.74
N GLY A 434 8.63 -2.30 30.56
CA GLY A 434 8.49 -3.07 29.32
C GLY A 434 9.30 -2.48 28.17
N HIS A 435 10.54 -2.11 28.46
CA HIS A 435 11.55 -1.89 27.43
C HIS A 435 12.20 -3.21 27.08
N ALA A 436 12.40 -3.46 25.78
CA ALA A 436 13.17 -4.62 25.34
C ALA A 436 14.58 -4.57 25.97
N PRO A 437 15.08 -5.68 26.49
CA PRO A 437 16.43 -5.73 27.04
C PRO A 437 17.46 -5.29 26.00
N GLN A 438 18.40 -4.45 26.41
CA GLN A 438 19.48 -3.98 25.53
C GLN A 438 20.78 -4.70 25.85
N GLY A 439 21.38 -5.26 24.81
CA GLY A 439 22.64 -6.00 24.93
C GLY A 439 22.46 -7.48 25.27
N VAL A 440 23.48 -8.26 24.90
CA VAL A 440 23.51 -9.72 24.98
C VAL A 440 23.32 -10.21 26.43
N ARG A 441 23.93 -9.53 27.40
CA ARG A 441 23.85 -9.89 28.82
C ARG A 441 22.42 -9.82 29.36
N GLU A 442 21.71 -8.70 29.10
CA GLU A 442 20.33 -8.51 29.57
C GLU A 442 19.36 -9.46 28.85
N GLN A 443 19.60 -9.75 27.59
CA GLN A 443 18.72 -10.64 26.80
C GLN A 443 18.86 -12.11 27.20
N ASN A 444 20.08 -12.57 27.47
CA ASN A 444 20.35 -14.01 27.56
C ASN A 444 20.69 -14.50 28.95
N TYR A 445 21.27 -13.67 29.83
CA TYR A 445 21.82 -14.11 31.10
C TYR A 445 21.06 -13.59 32.32
N ILE A 446 20.43 -12.41 32.24
CA ILE A 446 19.74 -11.84 33.40
C ILE A 446 18.27 -12.17 33.36
N ARG A 447 17.80 -12.80 34.44
CA ARG A 447 16.37 -13.08 34.69
C ARG A 447 16.00 -12.44 36.02
N ARG A 448 14.96 -11.61 36.01
CA ARG A 448 14.41 -10.96 37.20
C ARG A 448 12.96 -11.46 37.41
N PRO A 449 12.74 -12.38 38.34
CA PRO A 449 11.40 -12.83 38.69
C PRO A 449 10.58 -11.68 39.28
N LEU A 450 9.26 -11.85 39.29
CA LEU A 450 8.33 -10.80 39.73
C LEU A 450 8.61 -10.33 41.18
N ASP A 451 9.04 -11.23 42.05
CA ASP A 451 9.34 -10.94 43.45
C ASP A 451 10.56 -10.03 43.61
N LEU A 452 11.61 -10.25 42.80
CA LEU A 452 12.76 -9.37 42.78
C LEU A 452 12.37 -7.97 42.25
N LEU A 453 11.55 -7.91 41.20
CA LEU A 453 11.04 -6.63 40.70
C LEU A 453 10.16 -5.94 41.73
N ARG A 454 9.40 -6.68 42.55
CA ARG A 454 8.52 -6.14 43.58
C ARG A 454 9.30 -5.39 44.64
N VAL A 455 10.39 -5.92 45.15
CA VAL A 455 11.24 -5.27 46.14
C VAL A 455 11.65 -3.85 45.69
N HIS A 456 12.10 -3.76 44.44
CA HIS A 456 12.50 -2.47 43.89
C HIS A 456 11.30 -1.56 43.62
N HIS A 457 10.19 -2.11 43.10
CA HIS A 457 9.00 -1.34 42.73
C HIS A 457 8.28 -0.75 43.94
N GLU A 458 8.16 -1.51 45.03
CA GLU A 458 7.61 -1.02 46.30
C GLU A 458 8.50 0.05 46.93
N ARG A 459 9.83 -0.06 46.79
CA ARG A 459 10.77 0.99 47.23
C ARG A 459 10.58 2.26 46.41
N ILE A 460 10.39 2.18 45.09
CA ILE A 460 10.13 3.32 44.21
C ILE A 460 8.78 3.98 44.58
N GLU A 461 7.71 3.17 44.73
CA GLU A 461 6.39 3.70 45.12
C GLU A 461 6.44 4.43 46.44
N ARG A 462 7.01 3.82 47.47
CA ARG A 462 7.12 4.41 48.80
C ARG A 462 7.84 5.76 48.73
N TRP A 463 8.98 5.80 48.11
CA TRP A 463 9.75 7.04 47.98
C TRP A 463 8.99 8.13 47.20
N ILE A 464 8.30 7.79 46.10
CA ILE A 464 7.47 8.77 45.38
C ILE A 464 6.36 9.31 46.26
N LEU A 465 5.70 8.48 47.06
CA LEU A 465 4.65 8.92 47.99
C LEU A 465 5.19 9.82 49.10
N GLU A 466 6.36 9.48 49.67
CA GLU A 466 7.06 10.30 50.64
C GLU A 466 7.37 11.69 50.10
N GLN A 467 7.96 11.75 48.87
CA GLN A 467 8.25 13.04 48.24
C GLN A 467 6.98 13.81 47.85
N ALA A 468 5.87 13.12 47.69
CA ALA A 468 4.57 13.76 47.43
C ALA A 468 3.84 14.20 48.71
N GLY A 469 4.40 13.90 49.90
CA GLY A 469 3.74 14.17 51.20
C GLY A 469 2.48 13.33 51.41
N ILE A 470 2.46 12.11 50.87
CA ILE A 470 1.33 11.19 51.00
C ILE A 470 1.67 10.13 52.07
N GLU A 471 1.01 10.22 53.19
CA GLU A 471 1.04 9.17 54.21
C GLU A 471 0.17 8.01 53.77
N PHE A 472 0.80 6.83 53.63
CA PHE A 472 0.12 5.57 53.26
C PHE A 472 0.74 4.39 54.02
N ASP A 473 -0.06 3.80 54.88
CA ASP A 473 0.33 2.60 55.61
C ASP A 473 -0.31 1.38 54.98
N PRO A 474 0.49 0.48 54.34
CA PRO A 474 -0.01 -0.74 53.71
C PRO A 474 -0.65 -1.75 54.69
N GLU A 475 -0.21 -1.76 55.95
CA GLU A 475 -0.71 -2.70 56.97
C GLU A 475 -2.05 -2.27 57.54
N ALA A 476 -2.25 -1.02 57.80
CA ALA A 476 -3.52 -0.44 58.27
C ALA A 476 -4.65 -0.65 57.22
N GLU A 477 -4.34 -0.55 55.94
CA GLU A 477 -5.32 -0.72 54.86
C GLU A 477 -5.71 -2.19 54.64
N GLN A 478 -4.79 -3.15 54.88
CA GLN A 478 -5.09 -4.61 54.75
C GLN A 478 -6.09 -5.08 55.83
N THR A 479 -6.02 -4.56 57.04
CA THR A 479 -6.98 -4.84 58.10
C THR A 479 -8.37 -4.24 57.81
N GLY A 480 -8.46 -3.10 57.14
CA GLY A 480 -9.73 -2.49 56.72
C GLY A 480 -10.46 -3.18 55.56
N LEU A 481 -9.75 -3.82 54.67
CA LEU A 481 -10.32 -4.60 53.54
C LEU A 481 -10.80 -5.98 53.92
N GLY A 482 -10.28 -6.57 55.01
CA GLY A 482 -10.69 -7.87 55.51
C GLY A 482 -12.09 -7.91 56.15
N VAL A 483 -12.63 -6.77 56.56
CA VAL A 483 -13.94 -6.62 57.18
C VAL A 483 -15.09 -6.47 56.18
N ALA A 484 -14.79 -6.00 54.96
CA ALA A 484 -15.82 -5.76 53.91
C ALA A 484 -16.17 -6.94 53.02
N THR A 485 -15.45 -8.09 53.15
CA THR A 485 -15.71 -9.32 52.36
C THR A 485 -16.45 -10.43 53.14
N ALA A 486 -16.86 -10.16 54.39
CA ALA A 486 -17.57 -11.10 55.27
C ALA A 486 -19.01 -10.67 55.62
N ALA A 487 -19.64 -9.84 54.79
CA ALA A 487 -21.05 -9.47 54.94
C ALA A 487 -21.83 -9.67 53.64
#